data_72d893b205237f1fdf7c1f91b4948d5e
#
_entry.id   72d893b205237f1fdf7c1f91b4948d5e
#
_cell.length_a   1.000
_cell.length_b   1.000
_cell.length_c   1.000
_cell.angle_alpha   90.00
_cell.angle_beta   90.00
_cell.angle_gamma   90.00
#
_symmetry.space_group_name_H-M   'P 1'
#
loop_
_entity.id
_entity.type
_entity.pdbx_description
1 polymer ?
#
loop_
_entity_poly.entity_id
_entity_poly.type
_entity_poly.pdbx_seq_one_letter_code
_entity_poly.pdbx_strand_id
1 'polypeptide(L)'
;MFYGWETATIRDTNGLTPRDYYDRLKKIWSAETCAPRMRKDWNPENPTLGQCSITAFLMQDIYGGKVLGVPLPDGNYHCFNAVGDCVFDLTSEQFQGVTLNYADCPEQSRETHFAKEEKRQRYELLRQRLLTDDEQIDLVAKRLLEEYRPAFLTLANDNQ
;
A
#
# COMPACT_ATOMS: atom_id res chain seq x y z
N MET A 1 -7.71 -12.31 10.14
CA MET A 1 -7.61 -10.83 10.38
C MET A 1 -6.15 -10.43 10.17
N PHE A 2 -5.90 -9.35 9.46
CA PHE A 2 -4.55 -8.88 9.18
C PHE A 2 -3.82 -8.37 10.44
N TYR A 3 -2.48 -8.30 10.39
CA TYR A 3 -1.66 -7.74 11.47
C TYR A 3 -1.96 -6.25 11.69
N GLY A 4 -2.18 -5.86 12.93
CA GLY A 4 -2.58 -4.50 13.29
C GLY A 4 -4.09 -4.25 13.22
N TRP A 5 -4.92 -5.27 13.05
CA TRP A 5 -6.38 -5.14 12.94
C TRP A 5 -6.99 -4.27 14.05
N GLU A 6 -6.59 -4.47 15.30
CA GLU A 6 -7.16 -3.74 16.45
C GLU A 6 -6.71 -2.28 16.50
N THR A 7 -5.51 -1.97 16.00
CA THR A 7 -4.88 -0.66 16.06
C THR A 7 -5.00 0.15 14.77
N ALA A 8 -5.44 -0.46 13.67
CA ALA A 8 -5.61 0.19 12.36
C ALA A 8 -6.89 1.06 12.33
N THR A 9 -6.89 2.14 13.12
CA THR A 9 -8.04 3.03 13.32
C THR A 9 -7.90 4.39 12.64
N ILE A 10 -6.77 4.67 12.00
CA ILE A 10 -6.57 5.88 11.19
C ILE A 10 -7.63 5.98 10.09
N ARG A 11 -7.95 7.21 9.69
CA ARG A 11 -8.96 7.46 8.66
C ARG A 11 -8.37 8.31 7.55
N ASP A 12 -8.78 8.03 6.33
CA ASP A 12 -8.49 8.88 5.17
C ASP A 12 -9.45 10.09 5.12
N THR A 13 -9.36 10.87 4.05
CA THR A 13 -10.20 12.06 3.83
C THR A 13 -11.69 11.72 3.70
N ASN A 14 -12.03 10.48 3.35
CA ASN A 14 -13.41 9.99 3.22
C ASN A 14 -13.91 9.28 4.50
N GLY A 15 -13.10 9.27 5.56
CA GLY A 15 -13.41 8.64 6.84
C GLY A 15 -13.21 7.13 6.86
N LEU A 16 -12.61 6.54 5.81
CA LEU A 16 -12.37 5.10 5.71
C LEU A 16 -11.10 4.69 6.47
N THR A 17 -11.18 3.55 7.14
CA THR A 17 -10.07 2.93 7.87
C THR A 17 -9.35 1.87 7.02
N PRO A 18 -8.14 1.42 7.39
CA PRO A 18 -7.50 0.28 6.75
C PRO A 18 -8.35 -1.00 6.75
N ARG A 19 -9.25 -1.18 7.73
CA ARG A 19 -10.22 -2.31 7.74
C ARG A 19 -11.22 -2.21 6.61
N ASP A 20 -11.75 -0.99 6.35
CA ASP A 20 -12.70 -0.76 5.26
C ASP A 20 -12.03 -1.06 3.90
N TYR A 21 -10.76 -0.64 3.74
CA TYR A 21 -9.98 -0.97 2.54
C TYR A 21 -9.66 -2.46 2.43
N TYR A 22 -9.35 -3.13 3.52
CA TYR A 22 -9.14 -4.58 3.52
C TYR A 22 -10.38 -5.33 3.01
N ASP A 23 -11.57 -4.95 3.47
CA ASP A 23 -12.82 -5.57 3.03
C ASP A 23 -13.13 -5.32 1.54
N ARG A 24 -12.74 -4.16 1.00
CA ARG A 24 -12.79 -3.88 -0.44
C ARG A 24 -11.75 -4.71 -1.21
N LEU A 25 -10.51 -4.73 -0.74
CA LEU A 25 -9.37 -5.41 -1.35
C LEU A 25 -9.58 -6.92 -1.46
N LYS A 26 -10.17 -7.55 -0.46
CA LYS A 26 -10.51 -8.99 -0.49
C LYS A 26 -11.37 -9.38 -1.70
N LYS A 27 -12.16 -8.46 -2.21
CA LYS A 27 -13.07 -8.69 -3.35
C LYS A 27 -12.39 -8.50 -4.71
N ILE A 28 -11.23 -7.84 -4.74
CA ILE A 28 -10.58 -7.40 -5.99
C ILE A 28 -9.16 -7.97 -6.18
N TRP A 29 -8.49 -8.42 -5.10
CA TRP A 29 -7.25 -9.18 -5.25
C TRP A 29 -7.49 -10.41 -6.13
N SER A 30 -6.58 -10.64 -7.06
CA SER A 30 -6.72 -11.69 -8.06
C SER A 30 -5.36 -12.22 -8.50
N ALA A 31 -5.35 -13.28 -9.31
CA ALA A 31 -4.14 -13.75 -9.94
C ALA A 31 -3.46 -12.68 -10.81
N GLU A 32 -4.22 -11.75 -11.41
CA GLU A 32 -3.68 -10.67 -12.25
C GLU A 32 -2.89 -9.65 -11.42
N THR A 33 -3.35 -9.34 -10.20
CA THR A 33 -2.66 -8.44 -9.27
C THR A 33 -1.57 -9.13 -8.45
N CYS A 34 -1.54 -10.47 -8.43
CA CYS A 34 -0.52 -11.27 -7.75
C CYS A 34 0.87 -11.13 -8.41
N ALA A 35 1.92 -11.17 -7.60
CA ALA A 35 3.30 -11.21 -8.09
C ALA A 35 3.51 -12.38 -9.06
N PRO A 36 4.16 -12.17 -10.23
CA PRO A 36 4.26 -13.19 -11.27
C PRO A 36 4.82 -14.53 -10.79
N ARG A 37 5.82 -14.48 -9.91
CA ARG A 37 6.46 -15.68 -9.32
C ARG A 37 5.52 -16.53 -8.45
N MET A 38 4.43 -15.93 -7.93
CA MET A 38 3.48 -16.59 -7.02
C MET A 38 2.11 -16.80 -7.67
N ARG A 39 1.90 -16.28 -8.88
CA ARG A 39 0.60 -16.24 -9.55
C ARG A 39 -0.04 -17.62 -9.76
N LYS A 40 0.76 -18.64 -10.05
CA LYS A 40 0.27 -20.01 -10.23
C LYS A 40 -0.25 -20.65 -8.94
N ASP A 41 0.21 -20.17 -7.80
CA ASP A 41 -0.17 -20.66 -6.47
C ASP A 41 -1.29 -19.81 -5.84
N TRP A 42 -1.62 -18.68 -6.47
CA TRP A 42 -2.70 -17.80 -6.02
C TRP A 42 -4.06 -18.52 -6.14
N ASN A 43 -4.88 -18.36 -5.10
CA ASN A 43 -6.26 -18.88 -5.10
C ASN A 43 -7.15 -17.99 -4.20
N PRO A 44 -8.49 -18.06 -4.36
CA PRO A 44 -9.42 -17.24 -3.57
C PRO A 44 -9.42 -17.52 -2.05
N GLU A 45 -8.89 -18.65 -1.61
CA GLU A 45 -8.77 -18.99 -0.19
C GLU A 45 -7.56 -18.30 0.47
N ASN A 46 -6.57 -17.90 -0.35
CA ASN A 46 -5.44 -17.08 0.06
C ASN A 46 -5.28 -15.85 -0.85
N PRO A 47 -6.25 -14.92 -0.84
CA PRO A 47 -6.29 -13.80 -1.79
C PRO A 47 -5.12 -12.82 -1.62
N THR A 48 -4.50 -12.78 -0.44
CA THR A 48 -3.38 -11.88 -0.11
C THR A 48 -2.04 -12.32 -0.69
N LEU A 49 -1.95 -13.55 -1.22
CA LEU A 49 -0.71 -14.11 -1.76
C LEU A 49 -0.14 -13.22 -2.88
N GLY A 50 1.10 -12.76 -2.70
CA GLY A 50 1.82 -11.96 -3.69
C GLY A 50 1.29 -10.55 -3.92
N GLN A 51 0.45 -10.01 -3.01
CA GLN A 51 -0.17 -8.69 -3.10
C GLN A 51 0.57 -7.61 -2.31
N CYS A 52 1.56 -7.93 -1.48
CA CYS A 52 2.06 -7.08 -0.40
C CYS A 52 2.57 -5.72 -0.87
N SER A 53 3.47 -5.66 -1.84
CA SER A 53 4.10 -4.39 -2.23
C SER A 53 3.11 -3.41 -2.87
N ILE A 54 2.28 -3.86 -3.80
CA ILE A 54 1.32 -2.97 -4.47
C ILE A 54 0.23 -2.48 -3.52
N THR A 55 -0.19 -3.33 -2.58
CA THR A 55 -1.14 -2.95 -1.53
C THR A 55 -0.54 -1.93 -0.58
N ALA A 56 0.69 -2.16 -0.09
CA ALA A 56 1.35 -1.26 0.84
C ALA A 56 1.59 0.14 0.21
N PHE A 57 2.02 0.22 -1.04
CA PHE A 57 2.19 1.51 -1.72
C PHE A 57 0.86 2.20 -2.02
N LEU A 58 -0.22 1.47 -2.28
CA LEU A 58 -1.55 2.06 -2.43
C LEU A 58 -2.07 2.61 -1.10
N MET A 59 -1.85 1.92 0.00
CA MET A 59 -2.17 2.44 1.34
C MET A 59 -1.31 3.65 1.71
N GLN A 60 -0.04 3.70 1.30
CA GLN A 60 0.80 4.89 1.46
C GLN A 60 0.23 6.09 0.69
N ASP A 61 -0.27 5.90 -0.51
CA ASP A 61 -0.90 6.98 -1.28
C ASP A 61 -2.14 7.54 -0.57
N ILE A 62 -2.90 6.68 0.11
CA ILE A 62 -4.14 7.05 0.79
C ILE A 62 -3.87 7.71 2.15
N TYR A 63 -3.03 7.10 2.98
CA TYR A 63 -2.79 7.51 4.37
C TYR A 63 -1.50 8.27 4.60
N GLY A 64 -0.58 8.27 3.64
CA GLY A 64 0.79 8.76 3.85
C GLY A 64 1.65 7.76 4.63
N GLY A 65 2.64 8.29 5.37
CA GLY A 65 3.56 7.48 6.16
C GLY A 65 4.58 6.72 5.31
N LYS A 66 5.02 5.56 5.81
CA LYS A 66 6.09 4.77 5.23
C LYS A 66 5.62 3.37 4.82
N VAL A 67 6.23 2.86 3.76
CA VAL A 67 6.22 1.43 3.45
C VAL A 67 7.51 0.83 4.01
N LEU A 68 7.38 -0.13 4.89
CA LEU A 68 8.48 -0.88 5.48
C LEU A 68 8.50 -2.31 4.93
N GLY A 69 9.64 -3.00 5.02
CA GLY A 69 9.78 -4.35 4.50
C GLY A 69 10.39 -5.32 5.50
N VAL A 70 9.67 -6.39 5.81
CA VAL A 70 10.24 -7.52 6.55
C VAL A 70 11.16 -8.31 5.61
N PRO A 71 12.45 -8.49 5.93
CA PRO A 71 13.33 -9.31 5.12
C PRO A 71 12.86 -10.78 5.10
N LEU A 72 12.81 -11.37 3.92
CA LEU A 72 12.45 -12.77 3.74
C LEU A 72 13.71 -13.61 3.43
N PRO A 73 13.68 -14.93 3.72
CA PRO A 73 14.83 -15.81 3.46
C PRO A 73 15.30 -15.88 2.02
N ASP A 74 14.40 -15.57 1.08
CA ASP A 74 14.68 -15.57 -0.38
C ASP A 74 15.33 -14.25 -0.87
N GLY A 75 15.67 -13.33 0.05
CA GLY A 75 16.26 -12.02 -0.27
C GLY A 75 15.25 -10.97 -0.71
N ASN A 76 13.96 -11.28 -0.75
CA ASN A 76 12.90 -10.32 -0.98
C ASN A 76 12.43 -9.67 0.33
N TYR A 77 11.55 -8.68 0.20
CA TYR A 77 10.88 -8.02 1.32
C TYR A 77 9.38 -8.25 1.25
N HIS A 78 8.77 -8.48 2.42
CA HIS A 78 7.34 -8.40 2.58
C HIS A 78 6.97 -6.99 3.05
N CYS A 79 6.19 -6.27 2.25
CA CYS A 79 5.86 -4.85 2.48
C CYS A 79 4.65 -4.68 3.39
N PHE A 80 4.73 -3.70 4.30
CA PHE A 80 3.66 -3.29 5.20
C PHE A 80 3.70 -1.77 5.45
N ASN A 81 2.74 -1.22 6.19
CA ASN A 81 2.60 0.22 6.39
C ASN A 81 2.85 0.65 7.84
N ALA A 82 3.50 1.81 7.99
CA ALA A 82 3.61 2.55 9.24
C ALA A 82 3.18 4.01 9.01
N VAL A 83 2.15 4.45 9.73
CA VAL A 83 1.56 5.80 9.63
C VAL A 83 1.44 6.38 11.04
N GLY A 84 2.36 7.28 11.43
CA GLY A 84 2.51 7.67 12.83
C GLY A 84 2.78 6.45 13.70
N ASP A 85 2.01 6.28 14.76
CA ASP A 85 2.11 5.14 15.67
C ASP A 85 1.30 3.91 15.19
N CYS A 86 0.61 4.02 14.06
CA CYS A 86 -0.21 2.95 13.52
C CYS A 86 0.60 2.07 12.57
N VAL A 87 0.79 0.81 12.92
CA VAL A 87 1.45 -0.20 12.08
C VAL A 87 0.44 -1.25 11.68
N PHE A 88 0.32 -1.52 10.37
CA PHE A 88 -0.61 -2.52 9.85
C PHE A 88 -0.10 -3.18 8.56
N ASP A 89 -0.50 -4.42 8.36
CA ASP A 89 -0.16 -5.22 7.18
C ASP A 89 -1.40 -5.94 6.65
N LEU A 90 -2.04 -5.34 5.66
CA LEU A 90 -3.29 -5.85 5.06
C LEU A 90 -3.12 -7.21 4.37
N THR A 91 -1.89 -7.65 4.15
CA THR A 91 -1.57 -8.88 3.43
C THR A 91 -0.87 -9.94 4.27
N SER A 92 -0.80 -9.74 5.59
CA SER A 92 -0.14 -10.66 6.53
C SER A 92 -0.71 -12.09 6.50
N GLU A 93 -1.97 -12.24 6.15
CA GLU A 93 -2.65 -13.56 6.09
C GLU A 93 -2.05 -14.50 5.03
N GLN A 94 -1.28 -13.97 4.07
CA GLN A 94 -0.58 -14.82 3.09
C GLN A 94 0.38 -15.84 3.74
N PHE A 95 0.82 -15.57 4.96
CA PHE A 95 1.70 -16.45 5.73
C PHE A 95 0.97 -17.49 6.59
N GLN A 96 -0.36 -17.62 6.43
CA GLN A 96 -1.18 -18.69 7.02
C GLN A 96 -0.97 -18.86 8.54
N GLY A 97 -1.03 -17.76 9.28
CA GLY A 97 -0.92 -17.75 10.74
C GLY A 97 0.51 -17.62 11.29
N VAL A 98 1.53 -17.60 10.44
CA VAL A 98 2.89 -17.22 10.86
C VAL A 98 2.94 -15.71 11.06
N THR A 99 3.27 -15.27 12.28
CA THR A 99 3.49 -13.86 12.57
C THR A 99 4.93 -13.47 12.22
N LEU A 100 5.08 -12.47 11.38
CA LEU A 100 6.40 -11.91 11.03
C LEU A 100 6.92 -10.99 12.16
N ASN A 101 8.23 -10.75 12.16
CA ASN A 101 8.83 -9.72 13.01
C ASN A 101 8.78 -8.36 12.28
N TYR A 102 7.95 -7.46 12.75
CA TYR A 102 7.76 -6.11 12.18
C TYR A 102 8.66 -5.04 12.81
N ALA A 103 9.52 -5.40 13.75
CA ALA A 103 10.46 -4.47 14.39
C ALA A 103 11.67 -4.17 13.50
N ASP A 104 12.13 -2.91 13.55
CA ASP A 104 13.37 -2.45 12.89
C ASP A 104 13.49 -2.78 11.40
N CYS A 105 12.34 -2.80 10.70
CA CYS A 105 12.29 -3.10 9.28
C CYS A 105 12.71 -1.89 8.43
N PRO A 106 13.53 -2.10 7.36
CA PRO A 106 13.97 -1.01 6.49
C PRO A 106 12.83 -0.43 5.67
N GLU A 107 12.90 0.88 5.42
CA GLU A 107 11.98 1.56 4.51
C GLU A 107 12.18 1.10 3.07
N GLN A 108 11.09 0.90 2.35
CA GLN A 108 11.07 0.46 0.97
C GLN A 108 10.90 1.65 0.03
N SER A 109 11.79 1.75 -0.96
CA SER A 109 11.74 2.81 -1.97
C SER A 109 10.68 2.50 -3.03
N ARG A 110 9.72 3.41 -3.20
CA ARG A 110 8.74 3.35 -4.29
C ARG A 110 9.42 3.33 -5.65
N GLU A 111 10.42 4.17 -5.85
CA GLU A 111 11.18 4.26 -7.10
C GLU A 111 11.81 2.91 -7.45
N THR A 112 12.48 2.26 -6.49
CA THR A 112 13.07 0.93 -6.69
C THR A 112 12.01 -0.12 -7.03
N HIS A 113 10.87 -0.10 -6.35
CA HIS A 113 9.79 -1.05 -6.59
C HIS A 113 9.15 -0.85 -7.96
N PHE A 114 8.86 0.40 -8.35
CA PHE A 114 8.16 0.73 -9.60
C PHE A 114 9.07 0.92 -10.81
N ALA A 115 10.39 0.80 -10.65
CA ALA A 115 11.30 0.56 -11.77
C ALA A 115 10.99 -0.76 -12.49
N LYS A 116 10.35 -1.73 -11.80
CA LYS A 116 9.82 -2.95 -12.40
C LYS A 116 8.46 -2.69 -13.02
N GLU A 117 8.40 -2.65 -14.35
CA GLU A 117 7.19 -2.34 -15.12
C GLU A 117 6.00 -3.23 -14.73
N GLU A 118 6.21 -4.54 -14.54
CA GLU A 118 5.16 -5.47 -14.15
C GLU A 118 4.53 -5.12 -12.79
N LYS A 119 5.33 -4.61 -11.86
CA LYS A 119 4.85 -4.19 -10.54
C LYS A 119 4.03 -2.91 -10.64
N ARG A 120 4.48 -1.96 -11.46
CA ARG A 120 3.74 -0.73 -11.73
C ARG A 120 2.38 -1.02 -12.37
N GLN A 121 2.33 -1.89 -13.37
CA GLN A 121 1.09 -2.29 -14.04
C GLN A 121 0.10 -2.97 -13.06
N ARG A 122 0.59 -3.86 -12.19
CA ARG A 122 -0.25 -4.49 -11.15
C ARG A 122 -0.78 -3.48 -10.14
N TYR A 123 0.05 -2.53 -9.73
CA TYR A 123 -0.36 -1.43 -8.85
C TYR A 123 -1.48 -0.59 -9.49
N GLU A 124 -1.32 -0.17 -10.76
CA GLU A 124 -2.34 0.60 -11.47
C GLU A 124 -3.65 -0.18 -11.62
N LEU A 125 -3.57 -1.47 -11.93
CA LEU A 125 -4.74 -2.33 -12.00
C LEU A 125 -5.47 -2.43 -10.64
N LEU A 126 -4.72 -2.61 -9.55
CA LEU A 126 -5.29 -2.67 -8.21
C LEU A 126 -5.94 -1.33 -7.82
N ARG A 127 -5.28 -0.22 -8.11
CA ARG A 127 -5.78 1.13 -7.87
C ARG A 127 -7.09 1.39 -8.61
N GLN A 128 -7.14 1.07 -9.90
CA GLN A 128 -8.35 1.21 -10.72
C GLN A 128 -9.53 0.39 -10.19
N ARG A 129 -9.26 -0.80 -9.68
CA ARG A 129 -10.31 -1.66 -9.11
C ARG A 129 -10.77 -1.23 -7.73
N LEU A 130 -9.89 -0.62 -6.93
CA LEU A 130 -10.19 -0.24 -5.56
C LEU A 130 -10.92 1.09 -5.46
N LEU A 131 -10.49 2.08 -6.23
CA LEU A 131 -10.96 3.47 -6.12
C LEU A 131 -12.00 3.79 -7.17
N THR A 132 -13.04 4.53 -6.77
CA THR A 132 -13.96 5.17 -7.71
C THR A 132 -13.26 6.26 -8.51
N ASP A 133 -13.86 6.75 -9.60
CA ASP A 133 -13.27 7.81 -10.42
C ASP A 133 -13.03 9.09 -9.58
N ASP A 134 -13.95 9.46 -8.70
CA ASP A 134 -13.79 10.62 -7.80
C ASP A 134 -12.65 10.41 -6.81
N GLU A 135 -12.57 9.23 -6.18
CA GLU A 135 -11.46 8.88 -5.27
C GLU A 135 -10.10 8.89 -5.99
N GLN A 136 -10.04 8.50 -7.26
CA GLN A 136 -8.83 8.56 -8.07
C GLN A 136 -8.42 10.00 -8.37
N ILE A 137 -9.37 10.87 -8.69
CA ILE A 137 -9.12 12.31 -8.91
C ILE A 137 -8.58 12.95 -7.64
N ASP A 138 -9.19 12.69 -6.48
CA ASP A 138 -8.75 13.22 -5.19
C ASP A 138 -7.32 12.76 -4.86
N LEU A 139 -7.00 11.50 -5.12
CA LEU A 139 -5.67 10.96 -4.88
C LEU A 139 -4.60 11.62 -5.77
N VAL A 140 -4.92 11.85 -7.05
CA VAL A 140 -4.03 12.56 -7.99
C VAL A 140 -3.85 14.01 -7.57
N ALA A 141 -4.93 14.70 -7.20
CA ALA A 141 -4.90 16.09 -6.73
C ALA A 141 -4.03 16.23 -5.47
N LYS A 142 -4.17 15.33 -4.50
CA LYS A 142 -3.35 15.29 -3.29
C LYS A 142 -1.87 15.14 -3.62
N ARG A 143 -1.52 14.21 -4.51
CA ARG A 143 -0.14 13.97 -4.94
C ARG A 143 0.47 15.20 -5.62
N LEU A 144 -0.27 15.84 -6.50
CA LEU A 144 0.17 17.08 -7.17
C LEU A 144 0.39 18.22 -6.16
N LEU A 145 -0.51 18.39 -5.20
CA LEU A 145 -0.34 19.41 -4.14
C LEU A 145 0.89 19.14 -3.29
N GLU A 146 1.19 17.91 -2.94
CA GLU A 146 2.40 17.54 -2.19
C GLU A 146 3.66 17.80 -3.02
N GLU A 147 3.67 17.46 -4.30
CA GLU A 147 4.80 17.65 -5.21
C GLU A 147 5.13 19.13 -5.45
N TYR A 148 4.09 19.97 -5.65
CA TYR A 148 4.25 21.40 -5.96
C TYR A 148 4.24 22.30 -4.71
N ARG A 149 4.01 21.78 -3.52
CA ARG A 149 3.99 22.54 -2.26
C ARG A 149 5.22 23.43 -2.06
N PRO A 150 6.47 22.98 -2.30
CA PRO A 150 7.65 23.85 -2.16
C PRO A 150 7.59 25.07 -3.06
N ALA A 151 7.15 24.90 -4.32
CA ALA A 151 7.05 26.00 -5.29
C ALA A 151 6.01 27.04 -4.87
N PHE A 152 4.85 26.62 -4.37
CA PHE A 152 3.81 27.51 -3.85
C PHE A 152 4.29 28.33 -2.64
N LEU A 153 5.06 27.70 -1.73
CA LEU A 153 5.61 28.39 -0.56
C LEU A 153 6.67 29.44 -0.97
N THR A 154 7.47 29.17 -1.98
CA THR A 154 8.45 30.12 -2.52
C THR A 154 7.76 31.35 -3.10
N LEU A 155 6.75 31.16 -3.95
CA LEU A 155 5.97 32.24 -4.56
C LEU A 155 5.23 33.10 -3.52
N ALA A 156 4.76 32.51 -2.43
CA ALA A 156 4.12 33.26 -1.35
C ALA A 156 5.08 34.17 -0.57
N ASN A 157 6.35 33.76 -0.45
CA ASN A 157 7.39 34.53 0.24
C ASN A 157 7.97 35.66 -0.63
N ASP A 158 7.99 35.50 -1.96
CA ASP A 158 8.52 36.51 -2.88
C ASP A 158 7.57 37.71 -3.07
N ASN A 159 6.36 37.65 -2.56
CA ASN A 159 5.36 38.71 -2.62
C ASN A 159 5.22 39.51 -1.31
N GLN A 160 6.16 39.41 -0.36
CA GLN A 160 6.28 40.24 0.84
C GLN A 160 7.50 41.14 0.75
#